data_8775f19ba59e36d5ac4e59ff06a872a1
#
_entry.id   8775f19ba59e36d5ac4e59ff06a872a1
#
_cell.length_a   1.000
_cell.length_b   1.000
_cell.length_c   1.000
_cell.angle_alpha   90.00
_cell.angle_beta   90.00
_cell.angle_gamma   90.00
#
_symmetry.space_group_name_H-M   'P 1'
#
loop_
_entity.id
_entity.type
_entity.pdbx_description
1 polymer ?
#
loop_
_entity_poly.entity_id
_entity_poly.type
_entity_poly.pdbx_seq_one_letter_code
_entity_poly.pdbx_strand_id
1 'polypeptide(L)'
;MGAALAASAGHSALAQGAKIKAVAFDAYGTLFDVYSVGQLAEKLFPGQGNAISQLWRTKQIEYTWLRAMSGQYRTFWEVTEDGLVFTAQRLGLDLTDDKKRALMEQYNKLDPFPENLEVLKQLKGMGVRMAILSNGNPPMLEAAVKSARMEGLFEALLSVDSVKSFKTVPEVYRFGPDHFKLSAPEIVFVSSNGWDAAGATWFGYTTFWVNRAGNPTEVLGVRPVAEGKTLTDLVEFVKARM
;
A
#
# COMPACT_ATOMS: atom_id res chain seq x y z
N MET A 1 14.40 30.50 6.78
CA MET A 1 13.37 29.52 7.20
C MET A 1 12.00 29.67 6.52
N GLY A 2 11.78 30.66 5.63
CA GLY A 2 10.45 30.93 5.01
C GLY A 2 10.12 30.18 3.71
N ALA A 3 11.11 29.61 3.02
CA ALA A 3 10.88 29.00 1.70
C ALA A 3 10.28 27.59 1.72
N ALA A 4 10.49 26.80 2.77
CA ALA A 4 9.98 25.42 2.87
C ALA A 4 8.47 25.35 3.17
N LEU A 5 7.94 26.32 3.94
CA LEU A 5 6.51 26.39 4.27
C LEU A 5 5.65 26.85 3.08
N ALA A 6 6.20 27.72 2.23
CA ALA A 6 5.50 28.19 1.02
C ALA A 6 5.40 27.10 -0.06
N ALA A 7 6.39 26.20 -0.16
CA ALA A 7 6.36 25.10 -1.12
C ALA A 7 5.29 24.04 -0.76
N SER A 8 5.12 23.69 0.52
CA SER A 8 4.13 22.70 0.95
C SER A 8 2.67 23.17 0.76
N ALA A 9 2.41 24.44 1.03
CA ALA A 9 1.08 25.04 0.82
C ALA A 9 0.71 25.11 -0.67
N GLY A 10 1.67 25.41 -1.55
CA GLY A 10 1.46 25.45 -3.00
C GLY A 10 1.14 24.09 -3.62
N HIS A 11 1.79 23.01 -3.17
CA HIS A 11 1.50 21.64 -3.64
C HIS A 11 0.09 21.17 -3.21
N SER A 12 -0.32 21.48 -1.98
CA SER A 12 -1.64 21.11 -1.48
C SER A 12 -2.78 21.80 -2.24
N ALA A 13 -2.62 23.08 -2.60
CA ALA A 13 -3.61 23.83 -3.37
C ALA A 13 -3.72 23.33 -4.82
N LEU A 14 -2.61 22.98 -5.46
CA LEU A 14 -2.59 22.41 -6.82
C LEU A 14 -3.27 21.02 -6.87
N ALA A 15 -3.06 20.19 -5.86
CA ALA A 15 -3.67 18.87 -5.78
C ALA A 15 -5.21 18.92 -5.60
N GLN A 16 -5.74 19.97 -4.96
CA GLN A 16 -7.17 20.10 -4.74
C GLN A 16 -7.98 20.43 -6.01
N GLY A 17 -7.38 21.09 -7.00
CA GLY A 17 -8.06 21.53 -8.24
C GLY A 17 -7.68 20.76 -9.51
N ALA A 18 -6.77 19.80 -9.44
CA ALA A 18 -6.34 19.07 -10.63
C ALA A 18 -7.43 18.12 -11.15
N LYS A 19 -7.58 18.07 -12.47
CA LYS A 19 -8.37 17.02 -13.12
C LYS A 19 -7.66 15.68 -13.00
N ILE A 20 -8.39 14.67 -12.57
CA ILE A 20 -7.85 13.32 -12.38
C ILE A 20 -7.86 12.56 -13.70
N LYS A 21 -6.72 11.95 -14.04
CA LYS A 21 -6.50 11.18 -15.28
C LYS A 21 -6.06 9.74 -15.02
N ALA A 22 -5.58 9.45 -13.81
CA ALA A 22 -5.12 8.12 -13.43
C ALA A 22 -5.25 7.89 -11.93
N VAL A 23 -5.19 6.62 -11.52
CA VAL A 23 -5.19 6.18 -10.12
C VAL A 23 -4.03 5.22 -9.90
N ALA A 24 -3.18 5.49 -8.91
CA ALA A 24 -2.13 4.61 -8.42
C ALA A 24 -2.54 4.04 -7.07
N PHE A 25 -2.59 2.72 -6.95
CA PHE A 25 -3.00 2.04 -5.71
C PHE A 25 -1.80 1.49 -4.96
N ASP A 26 -1.72 1.73 -3.67
CA ASP A 26 -0.99 0.83 -2.80
C ASP A 26 -1.62 -0.57 -2.80
N ALA A 27 -0.83 -1.60 -2.50
CA ALA A 27 -1.29 -2.99 -2.56
C ALA A 27 -1.66 -3.55 -1.16
N TYR A 28 -0.65 -3.68 -0.29
CA TYR A 28 -0.76 -4.40 0.99
C TYR A 28 -1.41 -3.58 2.08
N GLY A 29 -2.61 -3.97 2.51
CA GLY A 29 -3.50 -3.25 3.42
C GLY A 29 -4.52 -2.38 2.69
N THR A 30 -4.36 -2.14 1.38
CA THR A 30 -5.24 -1.31 0.55
C THR A 30 -6.10 -2.15 -0.40
N LEU A 31 -5.47 -2.95 -1.25
CA LEU A 31 -6.15 -3.90 -2.12
C LEU A 31 -6.27 -5.28 -1.48
N PHE A 32 -5.25 -5.71 -0.74
CA PHE A 32 -5.16 -7.02 -0.10
C PHE A 32 -5.11 -6.87 1.42
N ASP A 33 -5.97 -7.59 2.12
CA ASP A 33 -6.02 -7.59 3.59
C ASP A 33 -4.85 -8.36 4.17
N VAL A 34 -3.86 -7.64 4.67
CA VAL A 34 -2.66 -8.22 5.29
C VAL A 34 -2.94 -8.98 6.58
N TYR A 35 -4.09 -8.75 7.21
CA TYR A 35 -4.50 -9.45 8.43
C TYR A 35 -5.24 -10.76 8.14
N SER A 36 -5.65 -11.01 6.89
CA SER A 36 -6.29 -12.27 6.49
C SER A 36 -5.40 -13.49 6.74
N VAL A 37 -4.07 -13.31 6.74
CA VAL A 37 -3.10 -14.35 7.14
C VAL A 37 -3.32 -14.86 8.57
N GLY A 38 -3.95 -14.07 9.43
CA GLY A 38 -4.28 -14.43 10.81
C GLY A 38 -5.17 -15.69 10.93
N GLN A 39 -5.99 -15.97 9.91
CA GLN A 39 -6.81 -17.19 9.89
C GLN A 39 -5.97 -18.46 9.78
N LEU A 40 -4.92 -18.45 8.95
CA LEU A 40 -3.97 -19.56 8.87
C LEU A 40 -3.09 -19.62 10.11
N ALA A 41 -2.64 -18.46 10.59
CA ALA A 41 -1.84 -18.37 11.81
C ALA A 41 -2.59 -18.95 13.03
N GLU A 42 -3.90 -18.71 13.16
CA GLU A 42 -4.75 -19.30 14.22
C GLU A 42 -4.83 -20.83 14.13
N LYS A 43 -4.89 -21.38 12.91
CA LYS A 43 -4.88 -22.85 12.72
C LYS A 43 -3.54 -23.48 13.10
N LEU A 44 -2.43 -22.80 12.79
CA LEU A 44 -1.08 -23.30 13.07
C LEU A 44 -0.63 -23.06 14.51
N PHE A 45 -1.16 -22.04 15.14
CA PHE A 45 -0.85 -21.57 16.49
C PHE A 45 -2.14 -21.13 17.21
N PRO A 46 -2.93 -22.07 17.74
CA PRO A 46 -4.23 -21.75 18.35
C PRO A 46 -4.14 -20.69 19.45
N GLY A 47 -5.03 -19.70 19.37
CA GLY A 47 -5.08 -18.54 20.25
C GLY A 47 -4.06 -17.43 19.93
N GLN A 48 -3.24 -17.57 18.87
CA GLN A 48 -2.18 -16.61 18.53
C GLN A 48 -2.39 -15.89 17.19
N GLY A 49 -3.41 -16.23 16.41
CA GLY A 49 -3.60 -15.73 15.06
C GLY A 49 -3.59 -14.20 14.95
N ASN A 50 -4.33 -13.53 15.87
CA ASN A 50 -4.35 -12.06 15.88
C ASN A 50 -3.00 -11.46 16.34
N ALA A 51 -2.40 -11.99 17.39
CA ALA A 51 -1.10 -11.52 17.89
C ALA A 51 -0.01 -11.65 16.82
N ILE A 52 0.01 -12.79 16.11
CA ILE A 52 0.94 -13.03 15.00
C ILE A 52 0.71 -12.01 13.89
N SER A 53 -0.51 -11.87 13.36
CA SER A 53 -0.78 -11.00 12.22
C SER A 53 -0.46 -9.53 12.50
N GLN A 54 -0.78 -9.03 13.69
CA GLN A 54 -0.51 -7.65 14.10
C GLN A 54 1.00 -7.40 14.27
N LEU A 55 1.69 -8.25 15.03
CA LEU A 55 3.13 -8.06 15.26
C LEU A 55 3.95 -8.28 13.99
N TRP A 56 3.59 -9.27 13.18
CA TRP A 56 4.23 -9.54 11.89
C TRP A 56 4.11 -8.32 10.96
N ARG A 57 2.90 -7.77 10.80
CA ARG A 57 2.70 -6.55 10.00
C ARG A 57 3.51 -5.38 10.54
N THR A 58 3.52 -5.17 11.85
CA THR A 58 4.29 -4.10 12.49
C THR A 58 5.79 -4.23 12.14
N LYS A 59 6.36 -5.43 12.30
CA LYS A 59 7.78 -5.67 12.03
C LYS A 59 8.13 -5.59 10.55
N GLN A 60 7.25 -6.06 9.68
CA GLN A 60 7.41 -5.92 8.24
C GLN A 60 7.57 -4.43 7.85
N ILE A 61 6.69 -3.56 8.33
CA ILE A 61 6.75 -2.13 8.02
C ILE A 61 7.97 -1.46 8.66
N GLU A 62 8.23 -1.71 9.95
CA GLU A 62 9.44 -1.21 10.62
C GLU A 62 10.70 -1.55 9.84
N TYR A 63 10.83 -2.80 9.39
CA TYR A 63 12.02 -3.25 8.69
C TYR A 63 12.16 -2.62 7.31
N THR A 64 11.06 -2.32 6.61
CA THR A 64 11.15 -1.57 5.35
C THR A 64 11.74 -0.19 5.59
N TRP A 65 11.30 0.53 6.64
CA TRP A 65 11.82 1.87 6.98
C TRP A 65 13.28 1.83 7.41
N LEU A 66 13.64 0.91 8.31
CA LEU A 66 15.01 0.78 8.79
C LEU A 66 15.96 0.46 7.62
N ARG A 67 15.56 -0.42 6.71
CA ARG A 67 16.36 -0.77 5.53
C ARG A 67 16.45 0.37 4.52
N ALA A 68 15.38 1.13 4.30
CA ALA A 68 15.41 2.30 3.44
C ALA A 68 16.36 3.38 4.00
N MET A 69 16.26 3.67 5.31
CA MET A 69 17.13 4.67 5.97
C MET A 69 18.60 4.27 6.02
N SER A 70 18.89 2.98 6.19
CA SER A 70 20.26 2.48 6.30
C SER A 70 20.90 2.11 4.95
N GLY A 71 20.14 2.13 3.84
CA GLY A 71 20.61 1.66 2.55
C GLY A 71 20.87 0.15 2.47
N GLN A 72 20.32 -0.64 3.41
CA GLN A 72 20.50 -2.09 3.50
C GLN A 72 19.28 -2.81 2.89
N TYR A 73 19.09 -2.61 1.59
CA TYR A 73 17.94 -3.18 0.91
C TYR A 73 17.93 -4.71 0.93
N ARG A 74 16.75 -5.26 1.11
CA ARG A 74 16.34 -6.64 0.81
C ARG A 74 14.97 -6.60 0.14
N THR A 75 14.60 -7.64 -0.60
CA THR A 75 13.27 -7.74 -1.21
C THR A 75 12.17 -7.69 -0.14
N PHE A 76 10.99 -7.24 -0.52
CA PHE A 76 9.85 -7.20 0.40
C PHE A 76 9.47 -8.61 0.89
N TRP A 77 9.71 -9.65 0.08
CA TRP A 77 9.55 -11.04 0.49
C TRP A 77 10.47 -11.40 1.66
N GLU A 78 11.77 -11.10 1.54
CA GLU A 78 12.74 -11.36 2.61
C GLU A 78 12.42 -10.55 3.87
N VAL A 79 12.01 -9.29 3.72
CA VAL A 79 11.58 -8.45 4.84
C VAL A 79 10.32 -9.02 5.51
N THR A 80 9.41 -9.58 4.73
CA THR A 80 8.21 -10.26 5.25
C THR A 80 8.60 -11.50 6.04
N GLU A 81 9.54 -12.31 5.54
CA GLU A 81 10.05 -13.48 6.25
C GLU A 81 10.80 -13.09 7.54
N ASP A 82 11.69 -12.09 7.47
CA ASP A 82 12.42 -11.58 8.65
C ASP A 82 11.43 -11.13 9.75
N GLY A 83 10.33 -10.45 9.37
CA GLY A 83 9.26 -10.03 10.29
C GLY A 83 8.51 -11.21 10.93
N LEU A 84 8.26 -12.27 10.16
CA LEU A 84 7.63 -13.50 10.67
C LEU A 84 8.53 -14.21 11.69
N VAL A 85 9.82 -14.37 11.35
CA VAL A 85 10.80 -15.00 12.25
C VAL A 85 10.91 -14.23 13.57
N PHE A 86 11.02 -12.90 13.51
CA PHE A 86 11.02 -12.08 14.71
C PHE A 86 9.74 -12.28 15.54
N THR A 87 8.59 -12.29 14.87
CA THR A 87 7.29 -12.46 15.53
C THR A 87 7.21 -13.78 16.27
N ALA A 88 7.60 -14.87 15.63
CA ALA A 88 7.60 -16.19 16.25
C ALA A 88 8.51 -16.25 17.48
N GLN A 89 9.73 -15.73 17.37
CA GLN A 89 10.67 -15.65 18.49
C GLN A 89 10.10 -14.83 19.66
N ARG A 90 9.54 -13.67 19.35
CA ARG A 90 8.97 -12.74 20.36
C ARG A 90 7.80 -13.35 21.12
N LEU A 91 6.99 -14.18 20.45
CA LEU A 91 5.81 -14.83 21.01
C LEU A 91 6.12 -16.24 21.55
N GLY A 92 7.38 -16.72 21.46
CA GLY A 92 7.77 -18.04 21.94
C GLY A 92 7.14 -19.18 21.14
N LEU A 93 6.92 -19.00 19.82
CA LEU A 93 6.25 -19.99 18.98
C LEU A 93 7.25 -20.96 18.32
N ASP A 94 6.87 -22.23 18.21
CA ASP A 94 7.61 -23.23 17.43
C ASP A 94 7.33 -23.05 15.93
N LEU A 95 8.09 -22.14 15.30
CA LEU A 95 8.02 -21.87 13.87
C LEU A 95 8.89 -22.87 13.08
N THR A 96 8.36 -24.05 12.84
CA THR A 96 9.00 -25.02 11.96
C THR A 96 9.10 -24.50 10.52
N ASP A 97 10.01 -25.06 9.70
CA ASP A 97 10.15 -24.68 8.29
C ASP A 97 8.86 -24.85 7.49
N ASP A 98 8.05 -25.88 7.80
CA ASP A 98 6.76 -26.09 7.14
C ASP A 98 5.74 -25.03 7.51
N LYS A 99 5.65 -24.63 8.78
CA LYS A 99 4.76 -23.56 9.24
C LYS A 99 5.19 -22.20 8.64
N LYS A 100 6.50 -21.94 8.63
CA LYS A 100 7.06 -20.72 8.02
C LYS A 100 6.69 -20.65 6.54
N ARG A 101 6.94 -21.73 5.80
CA ARG A 101 6.60 -21.82 4.37
C ARG A 101 5.11 -21.59 4.13
N ALA A 102 4.25 -22.26 4.88
CA ALA A 102 2.81 -22.13 4.74
C ALA A 102 2.32 -20.67 4.96
N LEU A 103 2.82 -19.99 6.00
CA LEU A 103 2.49 -18.59 6.28
C LEU A 103 3.02 -17.64 5.21
N MET A 104 4.25 -17.85 4.72
CA MET A 104 4.81 -17.06 3.63
C MET A 104 4.04 -17.26 2.32
N GLU A 105 3.67 -18.48 1.97
CA GLU A 105 2.84 -18.77 0.79
C GLU A 105 1.44 -18.14 0.90
N GLN A 106 0.87 -18.06 2.11
CA GLN A 106 -0.41 -17.38 2.34
C GLN A 106 -0.30 -15.88 2.03
N TYR A 107 0.87 -15.27 2.18
CA TYR A 107 1.10 -13.88 1.83
C TYR A 107 0.96 -13.61 0.31
N ASN A 108 1.13 -14.61 -0.54
CA ASN A 108 0.84 -14.54 -1.97
C ASN A 108 -0.66 -14.70 -2.31
N LYS A 109 -1.49 -15.00 -1.31
CA LYS A 109 -2.92 -15.34 -1.47
C LYS A 109 -3.77 -14.61 -0.43
N LEU A 110 -3.35 -13.40 -0.06
CA LEU A 110 -4.14 -12.56 0.86
C LEU A 110 -5.53 -12.30 0.29
N ASP A 111 -6.53 -12.26 1.15
CA ASP A 111 -7.89 -11.96 0.74
C ASP A 111 -7.96 -10.49 0.25
N PRO A 112 -8.60 -10.22 -0.89
CA PRO A 112 -8.95 -8.86 -1.24
C PRO A 112 -10.06 -8.36 -0.31
N PHE A 113 -10.14 -7.04 -0.09
CA PHE A 113 -11.33 -6.49 0.55
C PHE A 113 -12.55 -6.68 -0.36
N PRO A 114 -13.73 -6.97 0.19
CA PRO A 114 -14.87 -7.47 -0.56
C PRO A 114 -15.33 -6.57 -1.73
N GLU A 115 -15.26 -5.25 -1.54
CA GLU A 115 -15.69 -4.27 -2.53
C GLU A 115 -14.67 -4.02 -3.65
N ASN A 116 -13.39 -4.37 -3.44
CA ASN A 116 -12.31 -3.90 -4.28
C ASN A 116 -12.45 -4.32 -5.75
N LEU A 117 -12.81 -5.57 -6.02
CA LEU A 117 -12.91 -6.07 -7.39
C LEU A 117 -13.97 -5.32 -8.21
N GLU A 118 -15.12 -5.06 -7.62
CA GLU A 118 -16.21 -4.35 -8.31
C GLU A 118 -15.89 -2.86 -8.48
N VAL A 119 -15.26 -2.23 -7.50
CA VAL A 119 -14.80 -0.83 -7.60
C VAL A 119 -13.76 -0.68 -8.72
N LEU A 120 -12.78 -1.59 -8.79
CA LEU A 120 -11.76 -1.55 -9.85
C LEU A 120 -12.37 -1.75 -11.24
N LYS A 121 -13.34 -2.66 -11.39
CA LYS A 121 -14.07 -2.82 -12.65
C LYS A 121 -14.86 -1.56 -13.02
N GLN A 122 -15.51 -0.92 -12.06
CA GLN A 122 -16.25 0.33 -12.27
C GLN A 122 -15.32 1.46 -12.73
N LEU A 123 -14.19 1.68 -12.05
CA LEU A 123 -13.19 2.68 -12.45
C LEU A 123 -12.66 2.39 -13.86
N LYS A 124 -12.38 1.13 -14.19
CA LYS A 124 -11.97 0.72 -15.54
C LYS A 124 -13.05 1.01 -16.58
N GLY A 125 -14.33 0.73 -16.27
CA GLY A 125 -15.48 1.04 -17.12
C GLY A 125 -15.67 2.55 -17.38
N MET A 126 -15.20 3.39 -16.45
CA MET A 126 -15.16 4.84 -16.60
C MET A 126 -13.97 5.34 -17.44
N GLY A 127 -13.10 4.44 -17.90
CA GLY A 127 -11.89 4.79 -18.66
C GLY A 127 -10.74 5.27 -17.79
N VAL A 128 -10.78 5.06 -16.49
CA VAL A 128 -9.71 5.46 -15.56
C VAL A 128 -8.49 4.54 -15.76
N ARG A 129 -7.35 5.13 -16.01
CA ARG A 129 -6.05 4.45 -16.07
C ARG A 129 -5.61 4.07 -14.66
N MET A 130 -5.23 2.81 -14.45
CA MET A 130 -4.91 2.30 -13.11
C MET A 130 -3.59 1.56 -13.08
N ALA A 131 -2.79 1.76 -12.03
CA ALA A 131 -1.60 0.97 -11.75
C ALA A 131 -1.50 0.67 -10.24
N ILE A 132 -0.78 -0.40 -9.88
CA ILE A 132 -0.35 -0.63 -8.51
C ILE A 132 1.03 0.03 -8.33
N LEU A 133 1.26 0.71 -7.20
CA LEU A 133 2.55 1.23 -6.75
C LEU A 133 2.83 0.72 -5.35
N SER A 134 3.74 -0.25 -5.21
CA SER A 134 3.86 -1.05 -3.99
C SER A 134 5.31 -1.34 -3.58
N ASN A 135 5.49 -1.56 -2.27
CA ASN A 135 6.71 -2.13 -1.70
C ASN A 135 6.94 -3.60 -2.10
N GLY A 136 5.88 -4.31 -2.51
CA GLY A 136 5.98 -5.70 -2.95
C GLY A 136 6.89 -5.88 -4.15
N ASN A 137 7.74 -6.91 -4.14
CA ASN A 137 8.52 -7.28 -5.31
C ASN A 137 7.65 -7.92 -6.40
N PRO A 138 8.07 -7.90 -7.68
CA PRO A 138 7.20 -8.27 -8.81
C PRO A 138 6.48 -9.61 -8.66
N PRO A 139 7.13 -10.75 -8.31
CA PRO A 139 6.43 -12.02 -8.17
C PRO A 139 5.32 -12.02 -7.11
N MET A 140 5.49 -11.26 -6.00
CA MET A 140 4.47 -11.14 -4.97
C MET A 140 3.24 -10.39 -5.49
N LEU A 141 3.44 -9.29 -6.24
CA LEU A 141 2.34 -8.51 -6.80
C LEU A 141 1.57 -9.31 -7.85
N GLU A 142 2.27 -10.01 -8.73
CA GLU A 142 1.66 -10.89 -9.74
C GLU A 142 0.81 -11.99 -9.08
N ALA A 143 1.36 -12.65 -8.06
CA ALA A 143 0.64 -13.70 -7.32
C ALA A 143 -0.60 -13.16 -6.60
N ALA A 144 -0.50 -12.02 -5.93
CA ALA A 144 -1.61 -11.40 -5.22
C ALA A 144 -2.73 -10.95 -6.18
N VAL A 145 -2.37 -10.27 -7.29
CA VAL A 145 -3.33 -9.85 -8.33
C VAL A 145 -4.06 -11.05 -8.94
N LYS A 146 -3.32 -12.12 -9.24
CA LYS A 146 -3.90 -13.36 -9.78
C LYS A 146 -4.82 -14.04 -8.76
N SER A 147 -4.38 -14.17 -7.52
CA SER A 147 -5.19 -14.77 -6.45
C SER A 147 -6.49 -14.03 -6.22
N ALA A 148 -6.47 -12.69 -6.29
CA ALA A 148 -7.63 -11.82 -6.11
C ALA A 148 -8.49 -11.68 -7.38
N ARG A 149 -8.16 -12.34 -8.49
CA ARG A 149 -8.87 -12.25 -9.80
C ARG A 149 -8.93 -10.80 -10.34
N MET A 150 -7.86 -10.03 -10.12
CA MET A 150 -7.74 -8.63 -10.56
C MET A 150 -6.88 -8.49 -11.83
N GLU A 151 -6.57 -9.59 -12.51
CA GLU A 151 -5.78 -9.60 -13.74
C GLU A 151 -6.44 -8.74 -14.82
N GLY A 152 -5.61 -7.99 -15.55
CA GLY A 152 -6.07 -7.11 -16.61
C GLY A 152 -6.76 -5.82 -16.13
N LEU A 153 -6.91 -5.56 -14.82
CA LEU A 153 -7.48 -4.30 -14.33
C LEU A 153 -6.44 -3.16 -14.26
N PHE A 154 -5.18 -3.47 -14.17
CA PHE A 154 -4.09 -2.50 -14.05
C PHE A 154 -3.23 -2.47 -15.31
N GLU A 155 -2.77 -1.27 -15.72
CA GLU A 155 -1.80 -1.09 -16.81
C GLU A 155 -0.40 -1.58 -16.41
N ALA A 156 -0.06 -1.47 -15.12
CA ALA A 156 1.23 -1.88 -14.60
C ALA A 156 1.17 -2.23 -13.10
N LEU A 157 2.13 -3.08 -12.71
CA LEU A 157 2.46 -3.38 -11.32
C LEU A 157 3.82 -2.75 -11.02
N LEU A 158 3.80 -1.51 -10.48
CA LEU A 158 4.99 -0.72 -10.23
C LEU A 158 5.59 -1.11 -8.88
N SER A 159 6.67 -1.87 -8.94
CA SER A 159 7.40 -2.33 -7.75
C SER A 159 8.57 -1.42 -7.44
N VAL A 160 8.73 -1.04 -6.17
CA VAL A 160 9.88 -0.27 -5.68
C VAL A 160 11.19 -1.08 -5.72
N ASP A 161 11.11 -2.38 -5.99
CA ASP A 161 12.28 -3.28 -6.04
C ASP A 161 13.34 -2.80 -7.04
N SER A 162 12.94 -2.12 -8.11
CA SER A 162 13.86 -1.61 -9.15
C SER A 162 14.80 -0.51 -8.65
N VAL A 163 14.40 0.27 -7.63
CA VAL A 163 15.23 1.33 -7.02
C VAL A 163 15.87 0.89 -5.70
N LYS A 164 15.69 -0.38 -5.32
CA LYS A 164 16.28 -0.97 -4.11
C LYS A 164 16.03 -0.12 -2.85
N SER A 165 14.78 0.34 -2.70
CA SER A 165 14.33 1.13 -1.56
C SER A 165 12.86 0.81 -1.24
N PHE A 166 12.25 1.54 -0.30
CA PHE A 166 10.87 1.38 0.12
C PHE A 166 10.18 2.74 0.26
N LYS A 167 8.85 2.75 0.23
CA LYS A 167 8.06 3.90 0.68
C LYS A 167 8.50 4.24 2.13
N THR A 168 8.71 5.48 2.52
CA THR A 168 8.24 6.73 1.92
C THR A 168 9.31 7.57 1.21
N VAL A 169 10.38 7.00 0.70
CA VAL A 169 11.37 7.81 -0.04
C VAL A 169 10.74 8.38 -1.32
N PRO A 170 11.03 9.65 -1.68
CA PRO A 170 10.38 10.32 -2.82
C PRO A 170 10.56 9.61 -4.16
N GLU A 171 11.70 8.96 -4.36
CA GLU A 171 12.04 8.26 -5.61
C GLU A 171 11.02 7.17 -5.97
N VAL A 172 10.44 6.51 -4.98
CA VAL A 172 9.46 5.43 -5.23
C VAL A 172 8.12 5.98 -5.70
N TYR A 173 7.73 7.17 -5.25
CA TYR A 173 6.48 7.79 -5.70
C TYR A 173 6.57 8.33 -7.12
N ARG A 174 7.78 8.57 -7.66
CA ARG A 174 8.00 9.02 -9.04
C ARG A 174 7.51 8.00 -10.08
N PHE A 175 7.43 6.73 -9.73
CA PHE A 175 6.98 5.68 -10.65
C PHE A 175 5.59 5.93 -11.25
N GLY A 176 4.65 6.52 -10.51
CA GLY A 176 3.35 6.87 -11.04
C GLY A 176 3.42 7.93 -12.14
N PRO A 177 3.95 9.14 -11.88
CA PRO A 177 4.18 10.16 -12.90
C PRO A 177 4.95 9.64 -14.12
N ASP A 178 6.02 8.86 -13.90
CA ASP A 178 6.85 8.34 -14.97
C ASP A 178 6.10 7.32 -15.84
N HIS A 179 5.28 6.46 -15.24
CA HIS A 179 4.48 5.48 -15.97
C HIS A 179 3.34 6.14 -16.75
N PHE A 180 2.53 6.93 -16.07
CA PHE A 180 1.34 7.55 -16.68
C PHE A 180 1.67 8.72 -17.63
N LYS A 181 2.88 9.29 -17.55
CA LYS A 181 3.29 10.53 -18.22
C LYS A 181 2.39 11.71 -17.83
N LEU A 182 2.09 11.80 -16.54
CA LEU A 182 1.26 12.81 -15.92
C LEU A 182 2.00 13.50 -14.77
N SER A 183 1.57 14.69 -14.39
CA SER A 183 2.02 15.32 -13.16
C SER A 183 1.40 14.63 -11.95
N ALA A 184 2.08 14.64 -10.80
CA ALA A 184 1.59 13.97 -9.59
C ALA A 184 0.18 14.43 -9.17
N PRO A 185 -0.21 15.73 -9.23
CA PRO A 185 -1.56 16.17 -8.90
C PRO A 185 -2.67 15.59 -9.80
N GLU A 186 -2.36 15.17 -11.03
CA GLU A 186 -3.33 14.56 -11.96
C GLU A 186 -3.57 13.07 -11.68
N ILE A 187 -2.85 12.49 -10.71
CA ILE A 187 -2.94 11.10 -10.32
C ILE A 187 -3.48 11.02 -8.90
N VAL A 188 -4.56 10.27 -8.68
CA VAL A 188 -4.98 9.91 -7.32
C VAL A 188 -4.07 8.80 -6.81
N PHE A 189 -3.39 9.03 -5.70
CA PHE A 189 -2.72 7.96 -4.96
C PHE A 189 -3.64 7.45 -3.86
N VAL A 190 -3.89 6.16 -3.84
CA VAL A 190 -4.85 5.51 -2.93
C VAL A 190 -4.12 4.59 -1.98
N SER A 191 -4.23 4.82 -0.69
CA SER A 191 -3.69 3.92 0.33
C SER A 191 -4.61 3.84 1.55
N SER A 192 -4.68 2.67 2.19
CA SER A 192 -5.29 2.52 3.53
C SER A 192 -4.26 2.73 4.64
N ASN A 193 -2.97 2.75 4.30
CA ASN A 193 -1.91 3.02 5.26
C ASN A 193 -1.72 4.54 5.40
N GLY A 194 -2.02 5.11 6.58
CA GLY A 194 -1.94 6.56 6.84
C GLY A 194 -0.56 7.15 6.54
N TRP A 195 0.51 6.45 6.94
CA TRP A 195 1.89 6.83 6.67
C TRP A 195 2.22 6.90 5.17
N ASP A 196 1.64 6.00 4.35
CA ASP A 196 1.84 5.98 2.90
C ASP A 196 1.05 7.11 2.21
N ALA A 197 -0.19 7.36 2.67
CA ALA A 197 -0.97 8.50 2.23
C ALA A 197 -0.25 9.82 2.56
N ALA A 198 0.39 9.95 3.74
CA ALA A 198 1.22 11.10 4.09
C ALA A 198 2.44 11.23 3.16
N GLY A 199 3.17 10.14 2.90
CA GLY A 199 4.31 10.11 2.00
C GLY A 199 3.96 10.54 0.57
N ALA A 200 2.86 10.03 0.05
CA ALA A 200 2.34 10.41 -1.27
C ALA A 200 1.88 11.89 -1.32
N THR A 201 1.32 12.40 -0.21
CA THR A 201 0.96 13.82 -0.09
C THR A 201 2.20 14.72 -0.12
N TRP A 202 3.26 14.36 0.60
CA TRP A 202 4.53 15.08 0.54
C TRP A 202 5.14 15.11 -0.86
N PHE A 203 4.98 14.02 -1.61
CA PHE A 203 5.46 13.94 -3.00
C PHE A 203 4.64 14.82 -3.95
N GLY A 204 3.37 15.11 -3.63
CA GLY A 204 2.50 15.99 -4.41
C GLY A 204 1.37 15.30 -5.17
N TYR A 205 1.07 14.04 -4.88
CA TYR A 205 -0.13 13.36 -5.40
C TYR A 205 -1.42 13.99 -4.87
N THR A 206 -2.50 13.88 -5.64
CA THR A 206 -3.86 13.95 -5.09
C THR A 206 -4.11 12.66 -4.31
N THR A 207 -4.12 12.73 -2.98
CA THR A 207 -4.21 11.54 -2.13
C THR A 207 -5.62 11.25 -1.66
N PHE A 208 -6.00 9.98 -1.73
CA PHE A 208 -7.23 9.45 -1.14
C PHE A 208 -6.87 8.40 -0.09
N TRP A 209 -7.20 8.66 1.17
CA TRP A 209 -6.96 7.73 2.26
C TRP A 209 -8.19 6.85 2.52
N VAL A 210 -8.05 5.54 2.34
CA VAL A 210 -9.11 4.56 2.65
C VAL A 210 -8.99 4.15 4.11
N ASN A 211 -9.60 4.91 4.99
CA ASN A 211 -9.51 4.75 6.45
C ASN A 211 -10.53 3.74 6.98
N ARG A 212 -10.30 2.46 6.69
CA ARG A 212 -11.19 1.35 7.10
C ARG A 212 -11.34 1.22 8.61
N ALA A 213 -10.27 1.50 9.33
CA ALA A 213 -10.20 1.32 10.79
C ALA A 213 -10.70 2.54 11.59
N GLY A 214 -11.02 3.67 10.93
CA GLY A 214 -11.40 4.90 11.61
C GLY A 214 -10.28 5.52 12.45
N ASN A 215 -9.03 5.35 12.03
CA ASN A 215 -7.86 5.90 12.72
C ASN A 215 -7.83 7.43 12.62
N PRO A 216 -7.22 8.14 13.58
CA PRO A 216 -6.94 9.54 13.44
C PRO A 216 -5.94 9.78 12.28
N THR A 217 -6.05 10.94 11.62
CA THR A 217 -5.05 11.35 10.62
C THR A 217 -3.67 11.44 11.27
N GLU A 218 -2.66 11.00 10.54
CA GLU A 218 -1.26 11.08 10.97
C GLU A 218 -0.86 12.54 11.29
N VAL A 219 -0.19 12.74 12.43
CA VAL A 219 0.27 14.06 12.88
C VAL A 219 1.65 14.37 12.28
N LEU A 220 1.72 14.40 10.94
CA LEU A 220 2.96 14.56 10.17
C LEU A 220 3.02 15.88 9.38
N GLY A 221 2.15 16.84 9.72
CA GLY A 221 2.12 18.17 9.08
C GLY A 221 1.49 18.19 7.68
N VAL A 222 0.94 17.07 7.21
CA VAL A 222 0.19 16.94 5.95
C VAL A 222 -1.09 16.17 6.16
N ARG A 223 -2.04 16.32 5.23
CA ARG A 223 -3.29 15.57 5.24
C ARG A 223 -3.60 15.07 3.84
N PRO A 224 -4.17 13.87 3.68
CA PRO A 224 -4.76 13.43 2.42
C PRO A 224 -5.78 14.46 1.90
N VAL A 225 -5.91 14.56 0.57
CA VAL A 225 -6.89 15.47 -0.06
C VAL A 225 -8.32 15.02 0.23
N ALA A 226 -8.53 13.73 0.34
CA ALA A 226 -9.81 13.14 0.72
C ALA A 226 -9.62 11.85 1.52
N GLU A 227 -10.69 11.46 2.22
CA GLU A 227 -10.79 10.27 3.03
C GLU A 227 -12.12 9.55 2.74
N GLY A 228 -12.10 8.24 2.77
CA GLY A 228 -13.29 7.38 2.71
C GLY A 228 -13.13 6.16 3.61
N LYS A 229 -14.22 5.48 3.95
CA LYS A 229 -14.20 4.27 4.78
C LYS A 229 -13.88 3.01 3.98
N THR A 230 -14.23 3.00 2.72
CA THR A 230 -14.03 1.87 1.81
C THR A 230 -13.56 2.38 0.45
N LEU A 231 -13.12 1.47 -0.41
CA LEU A 231 -12.73 1.85 -1.77
C LEU A 231 -13.92 2.33 -2.61
N THR A 232 -15.16 2.03 -2.20
CA THR A 232 -16.37 2.53 -2.89
C THR A 232 -16.42 4.06 -2.90
N ASP A 233 -15.97 4.72 -1.82
CA ASP A 233 -15.99 6.17 -1.70
C ASP A 233 -15.04 6.86 -2.71
N LEU A 234 -14.02 6.13 -3.19
CA LEU A 234 -13.09 6.61 -4.21
C LEU A 234 -13.78 6.86 -5.56
N VAL A 235 -14.79 6.08 -5.91
CA VAL A 235 -15.46 6.19 -7.22
C VAL A 235 -16.08 7.58 -7.39
N GLU A 236 -16.83 8.04 -6.39
CA GLU A 236 -17.47 9.35 -6.44
C GLU A 236 -16.42 10.47 -6.35
N PHE A 237 -15.35 10.27 -5.60
CA PHE A 237 -14.24 11.22 -5.54
C PHE A 237 -13.56 11.41 -6.90
N VAL A 238 -13.29 10.32 -7.64
CA VAL A 238 -12.69 10.35 -8.98
C VAL A 238 -13.66 10.96 -9.98
N LYS A 239 -14.91 10.48 -9.99
CA LYS A 239 -15.96 10.96 -10.89
C LYS A 239 -16.20 12.48 -10.83
N ALA A 240 -16.14 13.05 -9.64
CA ALA A 240 -16.31 14.49 -9.45
C ALA A 240 -15.11 15.33 -9.96
N ARG A 241 -13.99 14.70 -10.35
CA ARG A 241 -12.73 15.37 -10.73
C ARG A 241 -12.21 14.99 -12.12
N MET A 242 -12.89 14.10 -12.84
CA MET A 242 -12.62 13.81 -14.26
C MET A 242 -13.15 14.95 -15.15
#